data_e6adb55526499aa126fa92c9ee855b6a
#
_entry.id   e6adb55526499aa126fa92c9ee855b6a
#
_cell.length_a   1.000
_cell.length_b   1.000
_cell.length_c   1.000
_cell.angle_alpha   90.00
_cell.angle_beta   90.00
_cell.angle_gamma   90.00
#
_symmetry.space_group_name_H-M   'P 1'
#
loop_
_entity.id
_entity.type
_entity.pdbx_description
1 polymer ?
#
loop_
_entity_poly.entity_id
_entity_poly.type
_entity_poly.pdbx_seq_one_letter_code
_entity_poly.pdbx_strand_id
1 'polypeptide(L)'
;MENIKRIYLSALVHNRTGVLLRVAALFARRGYNVVSLTVSETESPEFSRMTIVSDVEEYKISIVMQQLSRLEEVIKVINLDEGQAIQSEILLIKVHALNKDRKKVLKTINSFGARVMDIGHTTITAELTGLPSLIDKFIDKMDKHGICELSRSGVTALESGDRNIKEVE
;
A
#
# COMPACT_ATOMS: atom_id res chain seq x y z
N MET A 1 25.81 -10.87 3.33
CA MET A 1 24.67 -10.42 2.52
C MET A 1 23.87 -9.47 3.38
N GLU A 2 23.67 -8.24 2.92
CA GLU A 2 22.85 -7.28 3.63
C GLU A 2 21.41 -7.81 3.68
N ASN A 3 20.85 -7.91 4.89
CA ASN A 3 19.49 -8.39 5.11
C ASN A 3 18.51 -7.27 4.78
N ILE A 4 18.01 -7.22 3.52
CA ILE A 4 17.00 -6.26 3.09
C ILE A 4 15.65 -6.71 3.61
N LYS A 5 14.98 -5.85 4.35
CA LYS A 5 13.65 -6.08 4.92
C LYS A 5 12.65 -5.08 4.34
N ARG A 6 11.46 -5.56 4.01
CA ARG A 6 10.34 -4.69 3.70
C ARG A 6 9.74 -4.14 4.97
N ILE A 7 9.67 -2.82 5.07
CA ILE A 7 9.12 -2.12 6.22
C ILE A 7 7.85 -1.37 5.85
N TYR A 8 6.98 -1.23 6.84
CA TYR A 8 5.73 -0.49 6.74
C TYR A 8 5.75 0.61 7.80
N LEU A 9 5.98 1.84 7.38
CA LEU A 9 6.00 2.99 8.28
C LEU A 9 4.68 3.73 8.18
N SER A 10 4.10 4.08 9.31
CA SER A 10 2.99 5.03 9.37
C SER A 10 3.46 6.33 9.99
N ALA A 11 3.20 7.44 9.31
CA ALA A 11 3.54 8.77 9.78
C ALA A 11 2.28 9.64 9.89
N LEU A 12 2.08 10.25 11.04
CA LEU A 12 1.11 11.33 11.23
C LEU A 12 1.83 12.65 10.96
N VAL A 13 1.29 13.45 10.05
CA VAL A 13 1.93 14.69 9.59
C VAL A 13 0.92 15.83 9.54
N HIS A 14 1.41 17.07 9.64
CA HIS A 14 0.58 18.24 9.33
C HIS A 14 0.12 18.22 7.87
N ASN A 15 -1.16 18.47 7.63
CA ASN A 15 -1.74 18.54 6.28
C ASN A 15 -1.43 19.90 5.65
N ARG A 16 -0.20 20.07 5.15
CA ARG A 16 0.30 21.33 4.55
C ARG A 16 0.98 21.07 3.21
N THR A 17 0.95 22.07 2.37
CA THR A 17 1.66 22.04 1.07
C THR A 17 3.14 21.74 1.26
N GLY A 18 3.67 20.80 0.46
CA GLY A 18 5.10 20.45 0.44
C GLY A 18 5.51 19.34 1.41
N VAL A 19 4.67 18.90 2.34
CA VAL A 19 5.01 17.83 3.30
C VAL A 19 5.35 16.53 2.57
N LEU A 20 4.50 16.11 1.63
CA LEU A 20 4.76 14.92 0.81
C LEU A 20 6.09 15.01 0.07
N LEU A 21 6.40 16.17 -0.51
CA LEU A 21 7.66 16.39 -1.23
C LEU A 21 8.87 16.24 -0.29
N ARG A 22 8.80 16.78 0.93
CA ARG A 22 9.89 16.67 1.92
C ARG A 22 10.14 15.23 2.34
N VAL A 23 9.07 14.48 2.61
CA VAL A 23 9.16 13.05 2.93
C VAL A 23 9.77 12.27 1.74
N ALA A 24 9.23 12.45 0.54
CA ALA A 24 9.76 11.79 -0.66
C ALA A 24 11.24 12.14 -0.93
N ALA A 25 11.62 13.42 -0.78
CA ALA A 25 12.99 13.88 -0.94
C ALA A 25 13.96 13.27 0.08
N LEU A 26 13.49 12.98 1.31
CA LEU A 26 14.30 12.28 2.32
C LEU A 26 14.68 10.88 1.83
N PHE A 27 13.70 10.09 1.36
CA PHE A 27 13.93 8.75 0.82
C PHE A 27 14.85 8.79 -0.40
N ALA A 28 14.58 9.70 -1.34
CA ALA A 28 15.36 9.85 -2.57
C ALA A 28 16.84 10.19 -2.29
N ARG A 29 17.12 11.15 -1.40
CA ARG A 29 18.51 11.54 -1.03
C ARG A 29 19.27 10.43 -0.36
N ARG A 30 18.61 9.48 0.28
CA ARG A 30 19.22 8.34 0.97
C ARG A 30 19.29 7.09 0.12
N GLY A 31 18.74 7.14 -1.09
CA GLY A 31 18.70 5.99 -1.99
C GLY A 31 17.75 4.87 -1.53
N TYR A 32 16.78 5.18 -0.65
CA TYR A 32 15.79 4.20 -0.23
C TYR A 32 14.70 4.07 -1.30
N ASN A 33 14.42 2.84 -1.72
CA ASN A 33 13.36 2.58 -2.68
C ASN A 33 12.00 2.60 -1.98
N VAL A 34 11.12 3.51 -2.41
CA VAL A 34 9.71 3.54 -1.96
C VAL A 34 8.91 2.62 -2.86
N VAL A 35 8.42 1.53 -2.31
CA VAL A 35 7.59 0.53 -3.00
C VAL A 35 6.15 1.01 -3.15
N SER A 36 5.64 1.65 -2.10
CA SER A 36 4.27 2.18 -2.04
C SER A 36 4.20 3.35 -1.08
N LEU A 37 3.40 4.34 -1.42
CA LEU A 37 3.13 5.51 -0.60
C LEU A 37 1.67 5.89 -0.72
N THR A 38 0.93 5.81 0.39
CA THR A 38 -0.45 6.29 0.49
C THR A 38 -0.50 7.49 1.42
N VAL A 39 -1.28 8.48 1.06
CA VAL A 39 -1.47 9.71 1.85
C VAL A 39 -2.94 10.09 1.82
N SER A 40 -3.52 10.34 2.97
CA SER A 40 -4.89 10.83 3.09
C SER A 40 -5.04 11.70 4.32
N GLU A 41 -6.01 12.62 4.29
CA GLU A 41 -6.45 13.31 5.50
C GLU A 41 -6.95 12.31 6.54
N THR A 42 -6.79 12.67 7.80
CA THR A 42 -7.37 11.94 8.93
C THR A 42 -8.78 12.48 9.20
N GLU A 43 -9.40 12.05 10.31
CA GLU A 43 -10.67 12.63 10.79
C GLU A 43 -10.51 14.11 11.21
N SER A 44 -9.27 14.60 11.35
CA SER A 44 -8.95 16.03 11.51
C SER A 44 -8.30 16.55 10.23
N PRO A 45 -8.88 17.55 9.55
CA PRO A 45 -8.33 18.11 8.31
C PRO A 45 -6.93 18.74 8.46
N GLU A 46 -6.52 19.03 9.70
CA GLU A 46 -5.18 19.58 10.00
C GLU A 46 -4.06 18.54 9.84
N PHE A 47 -4.41 17.24 9.83
CA PHE A 47 -3.47 16.15 9.81
C PHE A 47 -3.71 15.20 8.64
N SER A 48 -2.63 14.70 8.09
CA SER A 48 -2.64 13.60 7.11
C SER A 48 -1.89 12.39 7.68
N ARG A 49 -2.34 11.21 7.29
CA ARG A 49 -1.64 9.96 7.56
C ARG A 49 -0.98 9.46 6.29
N MET A 50 0.30 9.13 6.41
CA MET A 50 1.08 8.50 5.36
C MET A 50 1.39 7.07 5.74
N THR A 51 1.18 6.12 4.84
CA THR A 51 1.74 4.77 4.95
C THR A 51 2.80 4.60 3.89
N ILE A 52 4.04 4.36 4.31
CA ILE A 52 5.22 4.26 3.46
C ILE A 52 5.72 2.82 3.50
N VAL A 53 5.77 2.17 2.36
CA VAL A 53 6.36 0.84 2.20
C VAL A 53 7.72 1.00 1.51
N SER A 54 8.78 0.52 2.12
CA SER A 54 10.14 0.65 1.60
C SER A 54 10.95 -0.62 1.87
N ASP A 55 11.88 -0.92 0.98
CA ASP A 55 12.85 -1.99 1.16
C ASP A 55 14.16 -1.37 1.65
N VAL A 56 14.55 -1.69 2.89
CA VAL A 56 15.76 -1.14 3.54
C VAL A 56 16.52 -2.24 4.27
N GLU A 57 17.81 -2.03 4.48
CA GLU A 57 18.60 -2.91 5.34
C GLU A 57 18.13 -2.78 6.80
N GLU A 58 18.00 -3.91 7.48
CA GLU A 58 17.40 -4.01 8.82
C GLU A 58 18.02 -3.03 9.82
N TYR A 59 19.33 -2.84 9.81
CA TYR A 59 20.03 -1.90 10.69
C TYR A 59 19.73 -0.41 10.40
N LYS A 60 19.17 -0.09 9.23
CA LYS A 60 18.80 1.28 8.84
C LYS A 60 17.38 1.67 9.24
N ILE A 61 16.54 0.73 9.68
CA ILE A 61 15.13 1.01 10.02
C ILE A 61 15.01 2.13 11.04
N SER A 62 15.74 2.03 12.16
CA SER A 62 15.74 3.06 13.21
C SER A 62 16.25 4.42 12.69
N ILE A 63 17.21 4.41 11.78
CA ILE A 63 17.76 5.63 11.17
C ILE A 63 16.71 6.31 10.29
N VAL A 64 15.98 5.55 9.47
CA VAL A 64 14.90 6.07 8.62
C VAL A 64 13.82 6.72 9.50
N MET A 65 13.36 6.01 10.53
CA MET A 65 12.35 6.53 11.47
C MET A 65 12.81 7.82 12.15
N GLN A 66 14.05 7.84 12.67
CA GLN A 66 14.61 9.03 13.30
C GLN A 66 14.72 10.21 12.33
N GLN A 67 15.07 9.96 11.07
CA GLN A 67 15.17 11.01 10.08
C GLN A 67 13.80 11.57 9.69
N LEU A 68 12.78 10.71 9.59
CA LEU A 68 11.38 11.14 9.37
C LEU A 68 10.90 12.01 10.54
N SER A 69 11.14 11.57 11.77
CA SER A 69 10.74 12.31 12.99
C SER A 69 11.42 13.66 13.19
N ARG A 70 12.52 13.93 12.45
CA ARG A 70 13.19 15.23 12.46
C ARG A 70 12.59 16.26 11.50
N LEU A 71 11.68 15.84 10.63
CA LEU A 71 10.95 16.78 9.78
C LEU A 71 9.92 17.52 10.64
N GLU A 72 9.92 18.84 10.57
CA GLU A 72 9.06 19.72 11.39
C GLU A 72 7.57 19.39 11.25
N GLU A 73 7.17 18.93 10.07
CA GLU A 73 5.79 18.61 9.77
C GLU A 73 5.38 17.21 10.23
N VAL A 74 6.32 16.37 10.65
CA VAL A 74 6.06 15.00 11.11
C VAL A 74 5.84 14.99 12.62
N ILE A 75 4.64 14.62 13.01
CA ILE A 75 4.22 14.59 14.43
C ILE A 75 4.67 13.29 15.07
N LYS A 76 4.43 12.17 14.42
CA LYS A 76 4.80 10.84 14.91
C LYS A 76 5.05 9.88 13.77
N VAL A 77 6.00 8.97 13.95
CA VAL A 77 6.30 7.85 13.05
C VAL A 77 6.28 6.57 13.84
N ILE A 78 5.62 5.56 13.32
CA ILE A 78 5.61 4.21 13.89
C ILE A 78 6.01 3.20 12.82
N ASN A 79 6.70 2.14 13.23
CA ASN A 79 6.93 0.97 12.39
C ASN A 79 5.80 -0.03 12.63
N LEU A 80 5.12 -0.41 11.56
CA LEU A 80 4.01 -1.35 11.58
C LEU A 80 4.57 -2.75 11.31
N ASP A 81 5.09 -3.40 12.33
CA ASP A 81 5.64 -4.76 12.21
C ASP A 81 4.57 -5.78 11.79
N GLU A 82 5.01 -6.83 11.08
CA GLU A 82 4.15 -7.95 10.72
C GLU A 82 3.52 -8.58 11.97
N GLY A 83 2.19 -8.71 11.96
CA GLY A 83 1.41 -9.30 13.07
C GLY A 83 0.89 -8.28 14.09
N GLN A 84 1.36 -7.04 14.07
CA GLN A 84 0.85 -5.96 14.93
C GLN A 84 0.09 -4.88 14.15
N ALA A 85 -0.10 -5.08 12.86
CA ALA A 85 -0.79 -4.13 11.99
C ALA A 85 -1.92 -4.77 11.20
N ILE A 86 -3.01 -4.04 11.07
CA ILE A 86 -4.06 -4.31 10.09
C ILE A 86 -3.66 -3.60 8.81
N GLN A 87 -3.52 -4.35 7.72
CA GLN A 87 -3.12 -3.84 6.41
C GLN A 87 -4.20 -4.12 5.39
N SER A 88 -4.43 -3.19 4.49
CA SER A 88 -5.34 -3.35 3.37
C SER A 88 -4.85 -2.58 2.16
N GLU A 89 -5.11 -3.14 0.99
CA GLU A 89 -4.82 -2.54 -0.30
C GLU A 89 -5.98 -2.83 -1.26
N ILE A 90 -6.25 -1.90 -2.19
CA ILE A 90 -7.24 -2.07 -3.25
C ILE A 90 -6.49 -2.27 -4.56
N LEU A 91 -6.89 -3.29 -5.31
CA LEU A 91 -6.48 -3.54 -6.68
C LEU A 91 -7.67 -3.36 -7.62
N LEU A 92 -7.48 -2.60 -8.69
CA LEU A 92 -8.32 -2.63 -9.88
C LEU A 92 -7.52 -3.30 -10.99
N ILE A 93 -8.08 -4.34 -11.63
CA ILE A 93 -7.41 -5.10 -12.68
C ILE A 93 -8.36 -5.34 -13.86
N LYS A 94 -7.89 -5.05 -15.05
CA LYS A 94 -8.58 -5.33 -16.31
C LYS A 94 -7.85 -6.43 -17.07
N VAL A 95 -8.55 -7.48 -17.45
CA VAL A 95 -7.99 -8.62 -18.17
C VAL A 95 -8.78 -8.94 -19.44
N HIS A 96 -8.11 -9.59 -20.38
CA HIS A 96 -8.78 -10.13 -21.57
C HIS A 96 -9.77 -11.23 -21.18
N ALA A 97 -10.98 -11.17 -21.73
CA ALA A 97 -12.08 -12.10 -21.48
C ALA A 97 -12.92 -12.30 -22.72
N LEU A 98 -12.35 -12.95 -23.74
CA LEU A 98 -13.09 -13.35 -24.93
C LEU A 98 -14.19 -14.37 -24.56
N ASN A 99 -15.24 -14.47 -25.37
CA ASN A 99 -16.45 -15.25 -25.06
C ASN A 99 -16.18 -16.65 -24.49
N LYS A 100 -15.22 -17.39 -25.07
CA LYS A 100 -14.83 -18.75 -24.62
C LYS A 100 -14.10 -18.78 -23.26
N ASP A 101 -13.42 -17.69 -22.91
CA ASP A 101 -12.60 -17.62 -21.69
C ASP A 101 -13.31 -16.87 -20.56
N ARG A 102 -14.39 -16.16 -20.85
CA ARG A 102 -15.14 -15.34 -19.90
C ARG A 102 -15.56 -16.10 -18.64
N LYS A 103 -16.05 -17.33 -18.80
CA LYS A 103 -16.44 -18.19 -17.67
C LYS A 103 -15.26 -18.54 -16.76
N LYS A 104 -14.06 -18.74 -17.33
CA LYS A 104 -12.85 -19.04 -16.58
C LYS A 104 -12.37 -17.84 -15.78
N VAL A 105 -12.37 -16.66 -16.42
CA VAL A 105 -12.03 -15.37 -15.77
C VAL A 105 -12.97 -15.13 -14.59
N LEU A 106 -14.27 -15.20 -14.77
CA LEU A 106 -15.26 -15.03 -13.71
C LEU A 106 -15.10 -16.04 -12.59
N LYS A 107 -14.78 -17.30 -12.90
CA LYS A 107 -14.50 -18.32 -11.88
C LYS A 107 -13.28 -17.94 -11.04
N THR A 108 -12.21 -17.42 -11.66
CA THR A 108 -11.01 -16.96 -10.93
C THR A 108 -11.37 -15.75 -10.05
N ILE A 109 -12.08 -14.75 -10.56
CA ILE A 109 -12.52 -13.58 -9.80
C ILE A 109 -13.30 -14.01 -8.55
N ASN A 110 -14.30 -14.88 -8.73
CA ASN A 110 -15.14 -15.36 -7.64
C ASN A 110 -14.36 -16.18 -6.61
N SER A 111 -13.36 -16.96 -7.03
CA SER A 111 -12.55 -17.78 -6.10
C SER A 111 -11.69 -16.98 -5.14
N PHE A 112 -11.41 -15.72 -5.46
CA PHE A 112 -10.71 -14.77 -4.58
C PHE A 112 -11.65 -13.84 -3.81
N GLY A 113 -12.95 -13.96 -4.01
CA GLY A 113 -13.93 -13.01 -3.46
C GLY A 113 -13.82 -11.61 -4.09
N ALA A 114 -13.19 -11.51 -5.26
CA ALA A 114 -13.07 -10.25 -5.98
C ALA A 114 -14.41 -9.84 -6.59
N ARG A 115 -14.62 -8.57 -6.76
CA ARG A 115 -15.85 -7.96 -7.26
C ARG A 115 -15.69 -7.60 -8.74
N VAL A 116 -16.66 -8.00 -9.58
CA VAL A 116 -16.71 -7.55 -10.97
C VAL A 116 -17.20 -6.11 -10.99
N MET A 117 -16.42 -5.20 -11.56
CA MET A 117 -16.73 -3.78 -11.65
C MET A 117 -17.30 -3.41 -13.04
N ASP A 118 -16.78 -4.07 -14.09
CA ASP A 118 -17.22 -3.80 -15.46
C ASP A 118 -17.03 -5.03 -16.36
N ILE A 119 -17.91 -5.20 -17.34
CA ILE A 119 -17.85 -6.26 -18.34
C ILE A 119 -17.96 -5.63 -19.73
N GLY A 120 -16.80 -5.49 -20.37
CA GLY A 120 -16.71 -5.03 -21.77
C GLY A 120 -16.94 -6.16 -22.78
N HIS A 121 -16.81 -5.84 -24.07
CA HIS A 121 -16.94 -6.83 -25.15
C HIS A 121 -15.84 -7.89 -25.11
N THR A 122 -14.61 -7.50 -24.79
CA THR A 122 -13.43 -8.38 -24.82
C THR A 122 -12.66 -8.40 -23.49
N THR A 123 -13.12 -7.67 -22.48
CA THR A 123 -12.43 -7.51 -21.19
C THR A 123 -13.39 -7.63 -20.03
N ILE A 124 -12.84 -7.93 -18.86
CA ILE A 124 -13.50 -7.82 -17.54
C ILE A 124 -12.61 -7.02 -16.64
N THR A 125 -13.19 -6.06 -15.90
CA THR A 125 -12.52 -5.31 -14.85
C THR A 125 -13.02 -5.81 -13.49
N ALA A 126 -12.08 -6.16 -12.63
CA ALA A 126 -12.36 -6.64 -11.27
C ALA A 126 -11.66 -5.78 -10.22
N GLU A 127 -12.25 -5.73 -9.04
CA GLU A 127 -11.69 -5.14 -7.84
C GLU A 127 -11.44 -6.21 -6.80
N LEU A 128 -10.27 -6.18 -6.17
CA LEU A 128 -9.97 -6.98 -4.99
C LEU A 128 -9.41 -6.08 -3.89
N THR A 129 -9.95 -6.21 -2.68
CA THR A 129 -9.43 -5.56 -1.48
C THR A 129 -8.89 -6.63 -0.53
N GLY A 130 -7.70 -6.42 0.01
CA GLY A 130 -7.12 -7.38 0.95
C GLY A 130 -5.66 -7.11 1.27
N LEU A 131 -5.02 -8.09 1.90
CA LEU A 131 -3.59 -8.05 2.19
C LEU A 131 -2.76 -8.00 0.90
N PRO A 132 -1.59 -7.33 0.89
CA PRO A 132 -0.71 -7.29 -0.27
C PRO A 132 -0.42 -8.69 -0.86
N SER A 133 -0.18 -9.69 -0.01
CA SER A 133 0.07 -11.06 -0.43
C SER A 133 -1.11 -11.75 -1.13
N LEU A 134 -2.35 -11.38 -0.76
CA LEU A 134 -3.56 -11.83 -1.46
C LEU A 134 -3.69 -11.17 -2.83
N ILE A 135 -3.41 -9.86 -2.88
CA ILE A 135 -3.41 -9.07 -4.12
C ILE A 135 -2.40 -9.66 -5.12
N ASP A 136 -1.16 -9.93 -4.68
CA ASP A 136 -0.11 -10.51 -5.53
C ASP A 136 -0.53 -11.88 -6.09
N LYS A 137 -1.07 -12.76 -5.24
CA LYS A 137 -1.60 -14.07 -5.67
C LYS A 137 -2.73 -13.95 -6.70
N PHE A 138 -3.57 -12.94 -6.54
CA PHE A 138 -4.66 -12.70 -7.50
C PHE A 138 -4.11 -12.21 -8.84
N ILE A 139 -3.16 -11.27 -8.83
CA ILE A 139 -2.48 -10.80 -10.06
C ILE A 139 -1.85 -11.98 -10.80
N ASP A 140 -1.09 -12.84 -10.11
CA ASP A 140 -0.46 -14.04 -10.70
C ASP A 140 -1.49 -14.99 -11.35
N LYS A 141 -2.68 -15.12 -10.74
CA LYS A 141 -3.75 -15.94 -11.31
C LYS A 141 -4.43 -15.30 -12.51
N MET A 142 -4.54 -13.96 -12.50
CA MET A 142 -5.15 -13.21 -13.59
C MET A 142 -4.22 -13.06 -14.79
N ASP A 143 -2.90 -13.09 -14.58
CA ASP A 143 -1.89 -12.98 -15.65
C ASP A 143 -2.06 -14.02 -16.76
N LYS A 144 -2.54 -15.22 -16.43
CA LYS A 144 -2.87 -16.28 -17.40
C LYS A 144 -3.93 -15.91 -18.42
N HIS A 145 -4.73 -14.89 -18.12
CA HIS A 145 -5.78 -14.38 -19.01
C HIS A 145 -5.32 -13.20 -19.86
N GLY A 146 -4.11 -12.69 -19.59
CA GLY A 146 -3.55 -11.49 -20.20
C GLY A 146 -4.08 -10.23 -19.52
N ILE A 147 -3.23 -9.60 -18.72
CA ILE A 147 -3.54 -8.34 -18.04
C ILE A 147 -3.45 -7.20 -19.06
N CYS A 148 -4.53 -6.44 -19.23
CA CYS A 148 -4.55 -5.24 -20.06
C CYS A 148 -3.93 -4.06 -19.29
N GLU A 149 -4.37 -3.89 -18.06
CA GLU A 149 -3.89 -2.86 -17.13
C GLU A 149 -4.26 -3.20 -15.69
N LEU A 150 -3.53 -2.66 -14.74
CA LEU A 150 -3.87 -2.73 -13.32
C LEU A 150 -3.50 -1.42 -12.61
N SER A 151 -4.20 -1.14 -11.53
CA SER A 151 -3.91 -0.03 -10.63
C SER A 151 -4.02 -0.51 -9.19
N ARG A 152 -3.03 -0.16 -8.36
CA ARG A 152 -3.01 -0.46 -6.93
C ARG A 152 -3.07 0.84 -6.14
N SER A 153 -3.83 0.86 -5.07
CA SER A 153 -3.87 2.00 -4.16
C SER A 153 -2.57 2.18 -3.37
N GLY A 154 -1.81 1.10 -3.23
CA GLY A 154 -0.81 0.97 -2.18
C GLY A 154 -1.44 0.61 -0.83
N VAL A 155 -0.58 0.28 0.13
CA VAL A 155 -1.01 -0.21 1.44
C VAL A 155 -1.49 0.92 2.32
N THR A 156 -2.66 0.74 2.91
CA THR A 156 -3.15 1.50 4.05
C THR A 156 -3.06 0.61 5.29
N ALA A 157 -2.57 1.15 6.42
CA ALA A 157 -2.35 0.33 7.60
C ALA A 157 -2.58 1.09 8.91
N LEU A 158 -3.05 0.35 9.93
CA LEU A 158 -3.22 0.80 11.30
C LEU A 158 -2.58 -0.21 12.24
N GLU A 159 -2.19 0.23 13.44
CA GLU A 159 -1.86 -0.70 14.52
C GLU A 159 -3.09 -1.53 14.89
N SER A 160 -2.87 -2.79 15.26
CA SER A 160 -3.93 -3.64 15.77
C SER A 160 -4.16 -3.42 17.28
N GLY A 161 -5.35 -3.73 17.77
CA GLY A 161 -5.74 -3.56 19.17
C GLY A 161 -6.08 -2.11 19.51
N ASP A 162 -5.80 -1.72 20.74
CA ASP A 162 -6.22 -0.43 21.30
C ASP A 162 -5.22 0.71 21.02
N ARG A 163 -4.04 0.40 20.49
CA ARG A 163 -2.99 1.38 20.19
C ARG A 163 -3.38 2.28 19.02
N ASN A 164 -3.01 3.55 19.14
CA ASN A 164 -3.18 4.49 18.03
C ASN A 164 -2.00 5.47 17.95
N ILE A 165 -1.76 5.98 16.74
CA ILE A 165 -0.62 6.87 16.47
C ILE A 165 -0.72 8.23 17.16
N LYS A 166 -1.88 8.61 17.69
CA LYS A 166 -2.10 9.90 18.38
C LYS A 166 -1.76 9.85 19.85
N GLU A 167 -1.69 8.66 20.45
CA GLU A 167 -1.28 8.52 21.85
C GLU A 167 0.19 8.89 21.97
N VAL A 168 0.47 9.95 22.74
CA VAL A 168 1.80 10.36 23.15
C VAL A 168 2.13 9.53 24.38
N GLU A 169 3.16 8.67 24.29
CA GLU A 169 3.80 8.11 25.50
C GLU A 169 4.59 9.19 26.21
#